data_ddfdc6f8f33b6664c67753b67d6bf430
#
_entry.id   ddfdc6f8f33b6664c67753b67d6bf430
#
_cell.length_a   1.000
_cell.length_b   1.000
_cell.length_c   1.000
_cell.angle_alpha   90.00
_cell.angle_beta   90.00
_cell.angle_gamma   90.00
#
_symmetry.space_group_name_H-M   'P 1'
#
loop_
_entity.id
_entity.type
_entity.pdbx_description
1 polymer ?
#
loop_
_entity_poly.entity_id
_entity_poly.type
_entity_poly.pdbx_seq_one_letter_code
_entity_poly.pdbx_strand_id
1 'polypeptide(L)'
;MGDLQHGPAMKPLLQFAHFIDRLNQHIGRAASWLILVMVLISAGNAIMRKAFQMSSNGFLEIQWVLFAAVFLLAAGYTLLKNEHVRIDIISSSLSPRTQAWIDILGGVFFLLPLTGLVLYHAWPFFLNSFISQEWSSNPGGLILWPAKLLIPAGFTLLLLQGVAEIIKRIGFLAGVEPPEPPAPSPAEDRLLRDIPEQQP
;
A
#
# COMPACT_ATOMS: atom_id res chain seq x y z
N MET A 1 2.83 -30.69 -27.19
CA MET A 1 3.92 -30.96 -26.27
C MET A 1 5.09 -30.15 -26.74
N GLY A 2 5.28 -28.95 -26.26
CA GLY A 2 6.37 -28.05 -26.57
C GLY A 2 6.79 -27.41 -25.26
N ASP A 3 7.92 -27.87 -24.71
CA ASP A 3 8.64 -27.18 -23.65
C ASP A 3 8.99 -25.77 -24.17
N LEU A 4 8.09 -24.83 -23.90
CA LEU A 4 8.43 -23.41 -24.03
C LEU A 4 9.45 -23.14 -22.93
N GLN A 5 10.73 -23.19 -23.34
CA GLN A 5 11.87 -22.79 -22.53
C GLN A 5 11.59 -21.36 -22.01
N HIS A 6 11.15 -21.31 -20.77
CA HIS A 6 10.93 -20.08 -20.03
C HIS A 6 12.24 -19.33 -19.99
N GLY A 7 12.31 -18.19 -20.69
CA GLY A 7 13.55 -17.43 -20.82
C GLY A 7 14.21 -17.20 -19.46
N PRO A 8 15.50 -17.51 -19.29
CA PRO A 8 16.20 -17.44 -18.00
C PRO A 8 16.11 -16.07 -17.31
N ALA A 9 15.78 -15.02 -18.05
CA ALA A 9 15.64 -13.66 -17.55
C ALA A 9 14.30 -13.39 -16.80
N MET A 10 13.21 -14.14 -17.06
CA MET A 10 11.91 -13.88 -16.44
C MET A 10 11.86 -14.36 -14.97
N LYS A 11 12.54 -15.44 -14.64
CA LYS A 11 12.57 -16.00 -13.28
C LYS A 11 13.08 -15.01 -12.22
N PRO A 12 14.23 -14.32 -12.40
CA PRO A 12 14.70 -13.37 -11.40
C PRO A 12 13.79 -12.14 -11.27
N LEU A 13 13.15 -11.70 -12.37
CA LEU A 13 12.19 -10.59 -12.31
C LEU A 13 10.94 -10.94 -11.49
N LEU A 14 10.41 -12.15 -11.65
CA LEU A 14 9.29 -12.64 -10.85
C LEU A 14 9.68 -12.84 -9.38
N GLN A 15 10.89 -13.34 -9.11
CA GLN A 15 11.39 -13.44 -7.73
C GLN A 15 11.48 -12.07 -7.06
N PHE A 16 11.94 -11.06 -7.78
CA PHE A 16 11.95 -9.67 -7.30
C PHE A 16 10.53 -9.17 -7.04
N ALA A 17 9.59 -9.39 -7.97
CA ALA A 17 8.19 -8.99 -7.78
C ALA A 17 7.59 -9.65 -6.52
N HIS A 18 7.76 -10.95 -6.33
CA HIS A 18 7.30 -11.65 -5.13
C HIS A 18 8.00 -11.20 -3.84
N PHE A 19 9.25 -10.77 -3.91
CA PHE A 19 9.91 -10.15 -2.75
C PHE A 19 9.23 -8.83 -2.35
N ILE A 20 8.91 -7.98 -3.33
CA ILE A 20 8.18 -6.72 -3.09
C ILE A 20 6.77 -7.00 -2.55
N ASP A 21 6.07 -8.02 -3.07
CA ASP A 21 4.77 -8.44 -2.55
C ASP A 21 4.83 -8.80 -1.06
N ARG A 22 5.82 -9.60 -0.66
CA ARG A 22 6.02 -9.96 0.76
C ARG A 22 6.35 -8.74 1.62
N LEU A 23 7.19 -7.84 1.12
CA LEU A 23 7.54 -6.60 1.83
C LEU A 23 6.28 -5.76 2.09
N ASN A 24 5.49 -5.47 1.05
CA ASN A 24 4.26 -4.69 1.17
C ASN A 24 3.22 -5.40 2.05
N GLN A 25 3.13 -6.73 1.99
CA GLN A 25 2.24 -7.51 2.84
C GLN A 25 2.62 -7.41 4.33
N HIS A 26 3.90 -7.44 4.66
CA HIS A 26 4.36 -7.28 6.05
C HIS A 26 4.13 -5.85 6.55
N ILE A 27 4.47 -4.85 5.74
CA ILE A 27 4.27 -3.45 6.09
C ILE A 27 2.78 -3.13 6.23
N GLY A 28 1.93 -3.59 5.31
CA GLY A 28 0.48 -3.38 5.38
C GLY A 28 -0.14 -4.02 6.62
N ARG A 29 0.27 -5.23 6.99
CA ARG A 29 -0.16 -5.87 8.24
C ARG A 29 0.35 -5.12 9.49
N ALA A 30 1.58 -4.63 9.46
CA ALA A 30 2.10 -3.82 10.56
C ALA A 30 1.35 -2.47 10.67
N ALA A 31 1.03 -1.84 9.53
CA ALA A 31 0.28 -0.59 9.48
C ALA A 31 -1.12 -0.74 10.08
N SER A 32 -1.79 -1.89 9.94
CA SER A 32 -3.10 -2.12 10.56
C SER A 32 -3.06 -2.06 12.11
N TRP A 33 -1.95 -2.44 12.74
CA TRP A 33 -1.79 -2.28 14.19
C TRP A 33 -1.68 -0.81 14.63
N LEU A 34 -1.21 0.07 13.75
CA LEU A 34 -1.18 1.52 14.04
C LEU A 34 -2.59 2.09 14.21
N ILE A 35 -3.61 1.48 13.59
CA ILE A 35 -5.01 1.87 13.78
C ILE A 35 -5.40 1.68 15.25
N LEU A 36 -5.06 0.54 15.85
CA LEU A 36 -5.33 0.29 17.28
C LEU A 36 -4.62 1.32 18.15
N VAL A 37 -3.34 1.59 17.89
CA VAL A 37 -2.57 2.59 18.62
C VAL A 37 -3.21 3.98 18.50
N MET A 38 -3.62 4.37 17.30
CA MET A 38 -4.29 5.64 17.04
C MET A 38 -5.62 5.75 17.83
N VAL A 39 -6.42 4.68 17.83
CA VAL A 39 -7.70 4.64 18.58
C VAL A 39 -7.44 4.77 20.08
N LEU A 40 -6.45 4.06 20.63
CA LEU A 40 -6.11 4.15 22.06
C LEU A 40 -5.63 5.55 22.45
N ILE A 41 -4.78 6.18 21.63
CA ILE A 41 -4.31 7.56 21.86
C ILE A 41 -5.49 8.54 21.79
N SER A 42 -6.38 8.37 20.79
CA SER A 42 -7.56 9.23 20.61
C SER A 42 -8.51 9.12 21.78
N ALA A 43 -8.81 7.89 22.22
CA ALA A 43 -9.67 7.63 23.38
C ALA A 43 -9.04 8.20 24.67
N GLY A 44 -7.73 7.96 24.88
CA GLY A 44 -7.00 8.49 26.02
C GLY A 44 -7.02 10.02 26.06
N ASN A 45 -6.76 10.68 24.94
CA ASN A 45 -6.82 12.15 24.84
C ASN A 45 -8.24 12.68 25.11
N ALA A 46 -9.28 11.98 24.63
CA ALA A 46 -10.67 12.36 24.91
C ALA A 46 -11.02 12.25 26.41
N ILE A 47 -10.56 11.18 27.07
CA ILE A 47 -10.75 10.98 28.52
C ILE A 47 -10.00 12.07 29.31
N MET A 48 -8.73 12.33 29.00
CA MET A 48 -7.92 13.35 29.66
C MET A 48 -8.57 14.74 29.54
N ARG A 49 -9.05 15.07 28.37
CA ARG A 49 -9.76 16.34 28.13
C ARG A 49 -11.06 16.44 28.93
N LYS A 50 -11.84 15.34 29.00
CA LYS A 50 -13.13 15.34 29.68
C LYS A 50 -12.98 15.30 31.20
N ALA A 51 -12.08 14.47 31.75
CA ALA A 51 -11.92 14.24 33.17
C ALA A 51 -11.03 15.28 33.84
N PHE A 52 -9.99 15.74 33.18
CA PHE A 52 -8.95 16.60 33.76
C PHE A 52 -8.87 17.98 33.13
N GLN A 53 -9.67 18.27 32.09
CA GLN A 53 -9.63 19.50 31.30
C GLN A 53 -8.24 19.79 30.72
N MET A 54 -7.44 18.74 30.55
CA MET A 54 -6.10 18.81 29.96
C MET A 54 -6.16 18.35 28.50
N SER A 55 -5.63 19.17 27.60
CA SER A 55 -5.50 18.84 26.18
C SER A 55 -4.08 19.19 25.72
N SER A 56 -3.51 18.34 24.88
CA SER A 56 -2.22 18.60 24.27
C SER A 56 -2.34 18.56 22.73
N ASN A 57 -1.81 19.57 22.07
CA ASN A 57 -1.74 19.60 20.61
C ASN A 57 -0.87 18.45 20.07
N GLY A 58 0.17 18.05 20.80
CA GLY A 58 1.00 16.91 20.44
C GLY A 58 0.21 15.59 20.31
N PHE A 59 -0.80 15.34 21.16
CA PHE A 59 -1.66 14.17 21.00
C PHE A 59 -2.57 14.25 19.79
N LEU A 60 -3.01 15.43 19.39
CA LEU A 60 -3.78 15.61 18.15
C LEU A 60 -2.88 15.40 16.92
N GLU A 61 -1.67 15.95 16.96
CA GLU A 61 -0.71 15.83 15.85
C GLU A 61 -0.27 14.37 15.65
N ILE A 62 0.03 13.63 16.72
CA ILE A 62 0.43 12.21 16.60
C ILE A 62 -0.69 11.36 15.98
N GLN A 63 -1.97 11.69 16.24
CA GLN A 63 -3.09 11.00 15.61
C GLN A 63 -3.10 11.21 14.10
N TRP A 64 -2.84 12.44 13.63
CA TRP A 64 -2.76 12.72 12.19
C TRP A 64 -1.56 12.05 11.54
N VAL A 65 -0.42 12.02 12.24
CA VAL A 65 0.79 11.33 11.76
C VAL A 65 0.54 9.82 11.66
N LEU A 66 -0.09 9.22 12.66
CA LEU A 66 -0.45 7.80 12.63
C LEU A 66 -1.46 7.48 11.52
N PHE A 67 -2.46 8.35 11.31
CA PHE A 67 -3.39 8.21 10.20
C PHE A 67 -2.67 8.27 8.85
N ALA A 68 -1.79 9.25 8.67
CA ALA A 68 -0.96 9.37 7.47
C ALA A 68 -0.06 8.14 7.28
N ALA A 69 0.53 7.61 8.37
CA ALA A 69 1.35 6.41 8.31
C ALA A 69 0.55 5.19 7.82
N VAL A 70 -0.65 4.96 8.39
CA VAL A 70 -1.55 3.88 7.95
C VAL A 70 -1.87 4.03 6.47
N PHE A 71 -2.33 5.20 6.05
CA PHE A 71 -2.74 5.45 4.67
C PHE A 71 -1.60 5.30 3.66
N LEU A 72 -0.45 5.91 3.94
CA LEU A 72 0.68 5.93 3.02
C LEU A 72 1.41 4.59 2.96
N LEU A 73 1.65 3.94 4.10
CA LEU A 73 2.37 2.66 4.14
C LEU A 73 1.51 1.49 3.66
N ALA A 74 0.18 1.55 3.84
CA ALA A 74 -0.72 0.51 3.33
C ALA A 74 -1.04 0.66 1.84
N ALA A 75 -0.71 1.79 1.18
CA ALA A 75 -1.06 2.02 -0.23
C ALA A 75 -0.51 0.93 -1.18
N GLY A 76 0.75 0.49 -0.99
CA GLY A 76 1.32 -0.62 -1.74
C GLY A 76 0.63 -1.96 -1.47
N TYR A 77 0.23 -2.21 -0.23
CA TYR A 77 -0.53 -3.40 0.14
C TYR A 77 -1.94 -3.42 -0.47
N THR A 78 -2.63 -2.28 -0.49
CA THR A 78 -3.93 -2.13 -1.13
C THR A 78 -3.85 -2.38 -2.64
N LEU A 79 -2.76 -1.92 -3.29
CA LEU A 79 -2.50 -2.23 -4.69
C LEU A 79 -2.26 -3.73 -4.90
N LEU A 80 -1.45 -4.38 -4.04
CA LEU A 80 -1.18 -5.82 -4.06
C LEU A 80 -2.46 -6.65 -3.95
N LYS A 81 -3.40 -6.22 -3.10
CA LYS A 81 -4.68 -6.93 -2.89
C LYS A 81 -5.72 -6.67 -3.97
N ASN A 82 -5.40 -5.85 -4.98
CA ASN A 82 -6.35 -5.41 -6.00
C ASN A 82 -7.64 -4.76 -5.42
N GLU A 83 -7.58 -4.23 -4.19
CA GLU A 83 -8.70 -3.60 -3.49
C GLU A 83 -8.93 -2.14 -3.94
N HIS A 84 -8.20 -1.66 -4.95
CA HIS A 84 -8.56 -0.40 -5.59
C HIS A 84 -9.90 -0.56 -6.32
N VAL A 85 -10.75 0.46 -6.19
CA VAL A 85 -12.05 0.54 -6.87
C VAL A 85 -11.80 0.39 -8.39
N ARG A 86 -11.89 -0.84 -8.87
CA ARG A 86 -11.97 -1.13 -10.29
C ARG A 86 -13.43 -1.01 -10.69
N ILE A 87 -13.70 -0.52 -11.89
CA ILE A 87 -15.03 -0.62 -12.45
C ILE A 87 -15.21 -2.08 -12.89
N ASP A 88 -15.43 -2.97 -11.91
CA ASP A 88 -15.51 -4.43 -12.10
C ASP A 88 -16.61 -4.81 -13.11
N ILE A 89 -17.65 -3.98 -13.24
CA ILE A 89 -18.73 -4.14 -14.21
C ILE A 89 -18.20 -4.15 -15.65
N ILE A 90 -17.15 -3.38 -15.95
CA ILE A 90 -16.54 -3.34 -17.29
C ILE A 90 -15.42 -4.38 -17.40
N SER A 91 -14.61 -4.54 -16.36
CA SER A 91 -13.46 -5.46 -16.40
C SER A 91 -13.89 -6.93 -16.42
N SER A 92 -14.95 -7.30 -15.71
CA SER A 92 -15.45 -8.69 -15.68
C SER A 92 -15.96 -9.20 -17.04
N SER A 93 -16.32 -8.30 -17.97
CA SER A 93 -16.73 -8.65 -19.34
C SER A 93 -15.57 -8.86 -20.31
N LEU A 94 -14.35 -8.49 -19.92
CA LEU A 94 -13.16 -8.53 -20.79
C LEU A 94 -12.35 -9.83 -20.60
N SER A 95 -11.67 -10.27 -21.67
CA SER A 95 -10.78 -11.43 -21.56
C SER A 95 -9.62 -11.16 -20.59
N PRO A 96 -9.09 -12.18 -19.87
CA PRO A 96 -7.98 -12.00 -18.94
C PRO A 96 -6.74 -11.35 -19.58
N ARG A 97 -6.50 -11.62 -20.86
CA ARG A 97 -5.39 -10.98 -21.60
C ARG A 97 -5.62 -9.49 -21.83
N THR A 98 -6.86 -9.09 -22.12
CA THR A 98 -7.22 -7.68 -22.30
C THR A 98 -7.11 -6.93 -20.99
N GLN A 99 -7.53 -7.53 -19.88
CA GLN A 99 -7.37 -6.97 -18.56
C GLN A 99 -5.88 -6.74 -18.23
N ALA A 100 -5.03 -7.73 -18.48
CA ALA A 100 -3.59 -7.61 -18.26
C ALA A 100 -2.96 -6.45 -19.06
N TRP A 101 -3.40 -6.23 -20.30
CA TRP A 101 -2.93 -5.10 -21.10
C TRP A 101 -3.40 -3.74 -20.55
N ILE A 102 -4.64 -3.65 -20.10
CA ILE A 102 -5.17 -2.44 -19.46
C ILE A 102 -4.40 -2.13 -18.18
N ASP A 103 -4.13 -3.14 -17.36
CA ASP A 103 -3.36 -3.00 -16.12
C ASP A 103 -1.92 -2.52 -16.39
N ILE A 104 -1.25 -3.07 -17.40
CA ILE A 104 0.10 -2.64 -17.81
C ILE A 104 0.07 -1.18 -18.29
N LEU A 105 -0.84 -0.83 -19.18
CA LEU A 105 -0.95 0.54 -19.70
C LEU A 105 -1.29 1.53 -18.60
N GLY A 106 -2.25 1.19 -17.73
CA GLY A 106 -2.60 1.99 -16.56
C GLY A 106 -1.42 2.16 -15.59
N GLY A 107 -0.70 1.08 -15.33
CA GLY A 107 0.51 1.10 -14.50
C GLY A 107 1.59 2.01 -15.06
N VAL A 108 1.95 1.82 -16.33
CA VAL A 108 3.05 2.55 -16.98
C VAL A 108 2.70 4.03 -17.23
N PHE A 109 1.49 4.35 -17.66
CA PHE A 109 1.15 5.72 -18.05
C PHE A 109 0.52 6.57 -16.96
N PHE A 110 -0.05 5.96 -15.93
CA PHE A 110 -0.69 6.71 -14.83
C PHE A 110 0.02 6.46 -13.50
N LEU A 111 0.13 5.20 -13.05
CA LEU A 111 0.66 4.90 -11.71
C LEU A 111 2.12 5.30 -11.58
N LEU A 112 3.01 4.83 -12.48
CA LEU A 112 4.44 5.11 -12.38
C LEU A 112 4.77 6.60 -12.54
N PRO A 113 4.22 7.34 -13.54
CA PRO A 113 4.49 8.78 -13.64
C PRO A 113 3.96 9.56 -12.45
N LEU A 114 2.75 9.25 -11.96
CA LEU A 114 2.17 9.93 -10.82
C LEU A 114 3.00 9.70 -9.56
N THR A 115 3.31 8.44 -9.25
CA THR A 115 4.12 8.09 -8.07
C THR A 115 5.53 8.65 -8.17
N GLY A 116 6.14 8.62 -9.36
CA GLY A 116 7.45 9.20 -9.62
C GLY A 116 7.47 10.72 -9.44
N LEU A 117 6.46 11.42 -9.93
CA LEU A 117 6.32 12.88 -9.77
C LEU A 117 6.17 13.25 -8.29
N VAL A 118 5.29 12.56 -7.57
CA VAL A 118 5.11 12.79 -6.13
C VAL A 118 6.42 12.53 -5.37
N LEU A 119 7.11 11.44 -5.69
CA LEU A 119 8.37 11.07 -5.05
C LEU A 119 9.45 12.12 -5.29
N TYR A 120 9.55 12.65 -6.52
CA TYR A 120 10.48 13.72 -6.89
C TYR A 120 10.29 14.98 -6.03
N HIS A 121 9.05 15.37 -5.75
CA HIS A 121 8.73 16.53 -4.91
C HIS A 121 8.76 16.23 -3.41
N ALA A 122 8.40 15.02 -3.00
CA ALA A 122 8.37 14.62 -1.60
C ALA A 122 9.76 14.51 -0.98
N TRP A 123 10.75 14.11 -1.77
CA TRP A 123 12.11 13.93 -1.29
C TRP A 123 12.76 15.21 -0.77
N PRO A 124 12.84 16.33 -1.55
CA PRO A 124 13.35 17.59 -1.04
C PRO A 124 12.48 18.19 0.07
N PHE A 125 11.16 17.97 0.04
CA PHE A 125 10.25 18.39 1.10
C PHE A 125 10.59 17.74 2.44
N PHE A 126 10.87 16.46 2.46
CA PHE A 126 11.36 15.74 3.63
C PHE A 126 12.74 16.23 4.05
N LEU A 127 13.71 16.30 3.11
CA LEU A 127 15.08 16.69 3.41
C LEU A 127 15.17 18.09 4.02
N ASN A 128 14.44 19.07 3.49
CA ASN A 128 14.41 20.40 4.03
C ASN A 128 13.91 20.43 5.49
N SER A 129 12.85 19.68 5.78
CA SER A 129 12.31 19.58 7.14
C SER A 129 13.28 18.85 8.09
N PHE A 130 13.99 17.82 7.59
CA PHE A 130 14.98 17.09 8.36
C PHE A 130 16.20 17.94 8.71
N ILE A 131 16.72 18.70 7.74
CA ILE A 131 17.90 19.57 7.94
C ILE A 131 17.56 20.75 8.86
N SER A 132 16.39 21.37 8.66
CA SER A 132 15.95 22.51 9.48
C SER A 132 15.44 22.11 10.86
N GLN A 133 15.31 20.80 11.15
CA GLN A 133 14.69 20.27 12.38
C GLN A 133 13.36 20.99 12.68
N GLU A 134 12.52 21.05 11.65
CA GLU A 134 11.26 21.80 11.66
C GLU A 134 10.28 21.31 12.73
N TRP A 135 9.78 22.23 13.53
CA TRP A 135 8.78 21.99 14.57
C TRP A 135 7.40 22.51 14.13
N SER A 136 6.38 21.89 14.67
CA SER A 136 5.01 22.37 14.52
C SER A 136 4.87 23.78 15.07
N SER A 137 4.07 24.61 14.38
CA SER A 137 3.72 25.96 14.84
C SER A 137 2.71 25.96 16.01
N ASN A 138 2.14 24.79 16.33
CA ASN A 138 1.20 24.66 17.44
C ASN A 138 1.94 24.62 18.79
N PRO A 139 1.47 25.31 19.84
CA PRO A 139 2.04 25.20 21.18
C PRO A 139 2.05 23.74 21.68
N GLY A 140 3.22 23.22 22.02
CA GLY A 140 3.39 21.82 22.42
C GLY A 140 3.26 20.80 21.30
N GLY A 141 3.39 21.23 20.05
CA GLY A 141 3.38 20.37 18.87
C GLY A 141 4.65 19.54 18.71
N LEU A 142 4.67 18.70 17.68
CA LEU A 142 5.73 17.70 17.43
C LEU A 142 6.72 18.20 16.38
N ILE A 143 7.87 17.51 16.32
CA ILE A 143 8.81 17.66 15.21
C ILE A 143 8.20 17.07 13.93
N LEU A 144 8.32 17.77 12.79
CA LEU A 144 7.55 17.46 11.58
C LEU A 144 8.25 16.50 10.60
N TRP A 145 9.57 16.41 10.64
CA TRP A 145 10.30 15.57 9.67
C TRP A 145 9.90 14.07 9.66
N PRO A 146 9.51 13.41 10.80
CA PRO A 146 9.09 12.03 10.74
C PRO A 146 7.75 11.86 9.99
N ALA A 147 6.82 12.82 10.16
CA ALA A 147 5.57 12.84 9.41
C ALA A 147 5.81 13.04 7.92
N LYS A 148 6.73 13.94 7.56
CA LYS A 148 7.10 14.21 6.16
C LYS A 148 7.83 13.04 5.51
N LEU A 149 8.59 12.22 6.26
CA LEU A 149 9.24 11.01 5.78
C LEU A 149 8.23 9.96 5.30
N LEU A 150 7.05 9.92 5.90
CA LEU A 150 6.02 8.94 5.50
C LEU A 150 5.60 9.09 4.03
N ILE A 151 5.66 10.32 3.49
CA ILE A 151 5.28 10.57 2.10
C ILE A 151 6.24 9.87 1.13
N PRO A 152 7.55 10.17 1.10
CA PRO A 152 8.46 9.48 0.19
C PRO A 152 8.57 7.98 0.50
N ALA A 153 8.45 7.53 1.76
CA ALA A 153 8.45 6.12 2.12
C ALA A 153 7.24 5.38 1.52
N GLY A 154 6.03 5.89 1.72
CA GLY A 154 4.80 5.28 1.21
C GLY A 154 4.76 5.26 -0.32
N PHE A 155 5.13 6.38 -0.97
CA PHE A 155 5.17 6.43 -2.44
C PHE A 155 6.29 5.58 -3.04
N THR A 156 7.40 5.36 -2.33
CA THR A 156 8.42 4.38 -2.75
C THR A 156 7.85 2.96 -2.73
N LEU A 157 7.15 2.57 -1.66
CA LEU A 157 6.51 1.26 -1.57
C LEU A 157 5.45 1.07 -2.66
N LEU A 158 4.65 2.10 -2.93
CA LEU A 158 3.65 2.08 -3.98
C LEU A 158 4.27 1.98 -5.37
N LEU A 159 5.35 2.72 -5.64
CA LEU A 159 6.09 2.65 -6.91
C LEU A 159 6.67 1.25 -7.13
N LEU A 160 7.33 0.68 -6.11
CA LEU A 160 7.89 -0.67 -6.17
C LEU A 160 6.80 -1.71 -6.44
N GLN A 161 5.64 -1.59 -5.76
CA GLN A 161 4.51 -2.48 -6.01
C GLN A 161 3.95 -2.31 -7.42
N GLY A 162 3.83 -1.09 -7.93
CA GLY A 162 3.40 -0.83 -9.30
C GLY A 162 4.31 -1.51 -10.34
N VAL A 163 5.63 -1.44 -10.13
CA VAL A 163 6.61 -2.16 -10.98
C VAL A 163 6.43 -3.67 -10.85
N ALA A 164 6.26 -4.20 -9.63
CA ALA A 164 6.03 -5.63 -9.39
C ALA A 164 4.77 -6.14 -10.10
N GLU A 165 3.65 -5.37 -10.04
CA GLU A 165 2.41 -5.71 -10.75
C GLU A 165 2.61 -5.77 -12.27
N ILE A 166 3.30 -4.78 -12.84
CA ILE A 166 3.59 -4.77 -14.28
C ILE A 166 4.43 -6.00 -14.67
N ILE A 167 5.45 -6.37 -13.90
CA ILE A 167 6.27 -7.55 -14.13
C ILE A 167 5.41 -8.83 -14.10
N LYS A 168 4.52 -8.97 -13.12
CA LYS A 168 3.61 -10.13 -13.01
C LYS A 168 2.65 -10.20 -14.19
N ARG A 169 2.04 -9.08 -14.60
CA ARG A 169 1.16 -9.03 -15.78
C ARG A 169 1.89 -9.38 -17.08
N ILE A 170 3.13 -8.94 -17.24
CA ILE A 170 3.97 -9.35 -18.38
C ILE A 170 4.28 -10.86 -18.31
N GLY A 171 4.61 -11.39 -17.13
CA GLY A 171 4.83 -12.81 -16.89
C GLY A 171 3.60 -13.66 -17.24
N PHE A 172 2.41 -13.21 -16.89
CA PHE A 172 1.15 -13.83 -17.29
C PHE A 172 0.95 -13.84 -18.82
N LEU A 173 1.16 -12.71 -19.48
CA LEU A 173 1.04 -12.63 -20.95
C LEU A 173 2.05 -13.52 -21.67
N ALA A 174 3.24 -13.71 -21.08
CA ALA A 174 4.29 -14.61 -21.59
C ALA A 174 4.00 -16.10 -21.27
N GLY A 175 2.94 -16.42 -20.51
CA GLY A 175 2.57 -17.80 -20.14
C GLY A 175 3.46 -18.43 -19.07
N VAL A 176 4.22 -17.61 -18.33
CA VAL A 176 5.14 -18.08 -17.27
C VAL A 176 4.45 -18.11 -15.90
N GLU A 177 3.46 -17.26 -15.70
CA GLU A 177 2.71 -17.14 -14.45
C GLU A 177 1.22 -17.43 -14.68
N PRO A 178 0.57 -18.20 -13.79
CA PRO A 178 -0.87 -18.42 -13.91
C PRO A 178 -1.64 -17.09 -13.73
N PRO A 179 -2.85 -16.98 -14.30
CA PRO A 179 -3.70 -15.83 -14.05
C PRO A 179 -3.95 -15.71 -12.54
N GLU A 180 -3.80 -14.49 -12.03
CA GLU A 180 -4.16 -14.21 -10.63
C GLU A 180 -5.65 -14.53 -10.44
N PRO A 181 -6.02 -15.37 -9.45
CA PRO A 181 -7.43 -15.67 -9.22
C PRO A 181 -8.19 -14.35 -8.97
N PRO A 182 -9.41 -14.22 -9.53
CA PRO A 182 -10.23 -13.06 -9.23
C PRO A 182 -10.42 -12.96 -7.72
N ALA A 183 -10.43 -11.73 -7.20
CA ALA A 183 -10.73 -11.52 -5.78
C ALA A 183 -12.04 -12.24 -5.44
N PRO A 184 -12.09 -13.01 -4.34
CA PRO A 184 -13.30 -13.74 -3.97
C PRO A 184 -14.48 -12.77 -3.86
N SER A 185 -15.61 -13.14 -4.43
CA SER A 185 -16.81 -12.34 -4.30
C SER A 185 -17.19 -12.22 -2.81
N PRO A 186 -17.92 -11.17 -2.39
CA PRO A 186 -18.35 -11.02 -0.99
C PRO A 186 -19.11 -12.25 -0.45
N ALA A 187 -19.73 -13.03 -1.33
CA ALA A 187 -20.40 -14.29 -0.98
C ALA A 187 -19.40 -15.43 -0.75
N GLU A 188 -18.40 -15.55 -1.60
CA GLU A 188 -17.32 -16.54 -1.46
C GLU A 188 -16.44 -16.25 -0.23
N ASP A 189 -16.15 -15.00 0.05
CA ASP A 189 -15.37 -14.62 1.23
C ASP A 189 -16.11 -14.95 2.54
N ARG A 190 -17.44 -14.83 2.57
CA ARG A 190 -18.27 -15.30 3.68
C ARG A 190 -18.21 -16.83 3.83
N LEU A 191 -18.36 -17.56 2.72
CA LEU A 191 -18.30 -19.03 2.73
C LEU A 191 -16.92 -19.53 3.18
N LEU A 192 -15.85 -18.89 2.75
CA LEU A 192 -14.48 -19.25 3.16
C LEU A 192 -14.22 -18.99 4.65
N ARG A 193 -14.86 -18.00 5.25
CA ARG A 193 -14.80 -17.73 6.71
C ARG A 193 -15.62 -18.70 7.53
N ASP A 194 -16.67 -19.25 6.95
CA ASP A 194 -17.59 -20.19 7.64
C ASP A 194 -17.14 -21.65 7.54
N ILE A 195 -16.09 -21.95 6.76
CA ILE A 195 -15.47 -23.28 6.72
C ILE A 195 -14.64 -23.44 8.01
N PRO A 196 -15.03 -24.32 8.96
CA PRO A 196 -14.20 -24.58 10.12
C PRO A 196 -12.85 -25.12 9.64
N GLU A 197 -11.73 -24.53 10.13
CA GLU A 197 -10.40 -25.08 9.93
C GLU A 197 -10.42 -26.56 10.36
N GLN A 198 -10.42 -27.45 9.38
CA GLN A 198 -10.16 -28.86 9.68
C GLN A 198 -8.70 -28.93 10.09
N GLN A 199 -8.48 -28.88 11.40
CA GLN A 199 -7.18 -29.20 12.00
C GLN A 199 -6.85 -30.67 11.67
N PRO A 200 -5.63 -30.94 11.20
CA PRO A 200 -5.12 -32.28 11.00
C PRO A 200 -4.89 -33.02 12.33
#